data_d770f836e869de126216d64096b3dee8
#
_entry.id   d770f836e869de126216d64096b3dee8
#
_cell.length_a   1.000
_cell.length_b   1.000
_cell.length_c   1.000
_cell.angle_alpha   90.00
_cell.angle_beta   90.00
_cell.angle_gamma   90.00
#
_symmetry.space_group_name_H-M   'P 1'
#
loop_
_entity.id
_entity.type
_entity.pdbx_description
1 polymer ?
#
loop_
_entity_poly.entity_id
_entity_poly.type
_entity_poly.pdbx_seq_one_letter_code
_entity_poly.pdbx_strand_id
1 'polypeptide(L)'
;MKGAWTVRQTTPADEDRLSRLIKQSERVVLRFQADDLASYLTQEPFLLAEEAGRLRGFLAFFMRWFPRAIVAAAGLADDWAISPWLDRLLPRCVAHLRDHGARSLSYFGAAVWLTGPLQERGFQLVSHVVAYEKTGWTMPGMGSQAVRVRPVKPTDFSALVALDALVFHPLWRNSTEALNRWKETLPYFVVVMMGEEPVGYCYCSVEREHGHLIRMAVHPAWQGRGIGTRLLAEAMHFFRQAGARLITLNTQEENEQAQRLYRQFGFRLMGREAVALWMGL
;
A
#
# COMPACT_ATOMS: atom_id res chain seq x y z
N MET A 1 -19.93 23.72 27.98
CA MET A 1 -18.99 22.70 28.54
C MET A 1 -18.99 21.52 27.60
N LYS A 2 -17.87 21.25 26.89
CA LYS A 2 -17.75 20.01 26.08
C LYS A 2 -17.67 18.85 27.07
N GLY A 3 -18.59 17.88 26.99
CA GLY A 3 -18.63 16.71 27.85
C GLY A 3 -17.30 15.96 27.87
N ALA A 4 -16.96 15.35 29.00
CA ALA A 4 -15.79 14.48 29.08
C ALA A 4 -16.00 13.29 28.15
N TRP A 5 -15.06 13.10 27.18
CA TRP A 5 -15.09 11.97 26.32
C TRP A 5 -13.99 10.96 26.67
N THR A 6 -14.27 9.69 26.43
CA THR A 6 -13.42 8.55 26.77
C THR A 6 -12.81 7.92 25.55
N VAL A 7 -11.67 7.25 25.75
CA VAL A 7 -11.01 6.44 24.71
C VAL A 7 -10.82 5.02 25.25
N ARG A 8 -11.23 4.02 24.48
CA ARG A 8 -11.05 2.61 24.83
C ARG A 8 -10.76 1.75 23.59
N GLN A 9 -10.28 0.55 23.81
CA GLN A 9 -10.16 -0.49 22.78
C GLN A 9 -11.56 -0.95 22.31
N THR A 10 -11.66 -1.33 21.02
CA THR A 10 -12.87 -1.97 20.47
C THR A 10 -13.10 -3.35 21.08
N THR A 11 -14.35 -3.74 21.02
CA THR A 11 -14.81 -5.11 21.31
C THR A 11 -15.74 -5.57 20.18
N PRO A 12 -16.04 -6.87 20.05
CA PRO A 12 -17.02 -7.34 19.06
C PRO A 12 -18.41 -6.69 19.20
N ALA A 13 -18.79 -6.27 20.40
CA ALA A 13 -20.07 -5.59 20.65
C ALA A 13 -20.18 -4.18 20.02
N ASP A 14 -19.06 -3.63 19.51
CA ASP A 14 -19.04 -2.31 18.88
C ASP A 14 -19.36 -2.33 17.38
N GLU A 15 -19.53 -3.50 16.77
CA GLU A 15 -19.71 -3.68 15.32
C GLU A 15 -20.83 -2.82 14.75
N ASP A 16 -22.03 -2.90 15.31
CA ASP A 16 -23.20 -2.14 14.84
C ASP A 16 -23.01 -0.63 14.97
N ARG A 17 -22.32 -0.19 16.03
CA ARG A 17 -22.07 1.23 16.29
C ARG A 17 -21.04 1.80 15.32
N LEU A 18 -19.99 1.03 15.05
CA LEU A 18 -18.96 1.37 14.07
C LEU A 18 -19.54 1.37 12.66
N SER A 19 -20.31 0.35 12.28
CA SER A 19 -20.97 0.26 10.98
C SER A 19 -21.90 1.45 10.72
N ARG A 20 -22.61 1.93 11.75
CA ARG A 20 -23.42 3.15 11.65
C ARG A 20 -22.58 4.39 11.42
N LEU A 21 -21.51 4.59 12.20
CA LEU A 21 -20.61 5.74 12.03
C LEU A 21 -19.96 5.73 10.65
N ILE A 22 -19.48 4.57 10.20
CA ILE A 22 -18.87 4.37 8.86
C ILE A 22 -19.85 4.78 7.75
N LYS A 23 -21.13 4.41 7.86
CA LYS A 23 -22.16 4.73 6.86
C LYS A 23 -22.63 6.18 6.89
N GLN A 24 -22.50 6.86 8.02
CA GLN A 24 -23.08 8.19 8.25
C GLN A 24 -22.06 9.33 8.14
N SER A 25 -20.76 9.04 8.15
CA SER A 25 -19.71 10.06 8.12
C SER A 25 -18.98 10.07 6.78
N GLU A 26 -18.69 11.27 6.28
CA GLU A 26 -17.82 11.49 5.13
C GLU A 26 -16.33 11.31 5.47
N ARG A 27 -16.00 11.40 6.76
CA ARG A 27 -14.63 11.30 7.29
C ARG A 27 -14.29 9.87 7.70
N VAL A 28 -14.20 8.98 6.72
CA VAL A 28 -13.88 7.56 6.95
C VAL A 28 -12.77 7.12 6.02
N VAL A 29 -11.83 6.36 6.57
CA VAL A 29 -10.78 5.62 5.87
C VAL A 29 -10.83 4.18 6.35
N LEU A 30 -10.95 3.22 5.42
CA LEU A 30 -10.86 1.79 5.69
C LEU A 30 -9.90 1.15 4.69
N ARG A 31 -9.03 0.26 5.15
CA ARG A 31 -8.13 -0.57 4.34
C ARG A 31 -8.57 -2.03 4.29
N PHE A 32 -9.81 -2.27 4.58
CA PHE A 32 -10.52 -3.55 4.50
C PHE A 32 -11.94 -3.27 4.03
N GLN A 33 -12.65 -4.30 3.59
CA GLN A 33 -14.05 -4.15 3.22
C GLN A 33 -14.90 -3.91 4.47
N ALA A 34 -15.89 -3.03 4.39
CA ALA A 34 -16.74 -2.71 5.54
C ALA A 34 -17.43 -3.96 6.12
N ASP A 35 -17.75 -4.94 5.28
CA ASP A 35 -18.37 -6.21 5.66
C ASP A 35 -17.41 -7.14 6.45
N ASP A 36 -16.10 -6.89 6.38
CA ASP A 36 -15.09 -7.63 7.13
C ASP A 36 -14.81 -7.02 8.52
N LEU A 37 -15.49 -5.94 8.90
CA LEU A 37 -15.23 -5.16 10.12
C LEU A 37 -15.13 -6.04 11.36
N ALA A 38 -16.05 -7.00 11.53
CA ALA A 38 -16.07 -7.90 12.69
C ALA A 38 -14.73 -8.61 12.93
N SER A 39 -14.05 -9.03 11.86
CA SER A 39 -12.77 -9.74 11.94
C SER A 39 -11.61 -8.87 12.43
N TYR A 40 -11.78 -7.55 12.41
CA TYR A 40 -10.76 -6.58 12.82
C TYR A 40 -10.96 -5.99 14.22
N LEU A 41 -12.14 -6.15 14.83
CA LEU A 41 -12.47 -5.51 16.11
C LEU A 41 -11.62 -5.98 17.30
N THR A 42 -11.05 -7.16 17.22
CA THR A 42 -10.14 -7.72 18.23
C THR A 42 -8.66 -7.40 17.96
N GLN A 43 -8.34 -6.77 16.82
CA GLN A 43 -6.97 -6.38 16.51
C GLN A 43 -6.59 -5.09 17.24
N GLU A 44 -5.37 -5.02 17.74
CA GLU A 44 -4.88 -3.88 18.51
C GLU A 44 -3.73 -3.16 17.81
N PRO A 45 -3.68 -1.83 17.93
CA PRO A 45 -4.66 -0.95 18.57
C PRO A 45 -5.82 -0.59 17.64
N PHE A 46 -7.05 -0.80 18.06
CA PHE A 46 -8.25 -0.27 17.43
C PHE A 46 -9.05 0.50 18.47
N LEU A 47 -8.86 1.82 18.54
CA LEU A 47 -9.39 2.68 19.59
C LEU A 47 -10.66 3.41 19.18
N LEU A 48 -11.60 3.51 20.11
CA LEU A 48 -12.83 4.30 20.00
C LEU A 48 -12.74 5.58 20.84
N ALA A 49 -13.34 6.65 20.33
CA ALA A 49 -13.63 7.88 21.05
C ALA A 49 -15.13 8.01 21.27
N GLU A 50 -15.55 8.17 22.53
CA GLU A 50 -16.96 8.24 22.94
C GLU A 50 -17.23 9.47 23.79
N GLU A 51 -18.35 10.16 23.52
CA GLU A 51 -18.87 11.28 24.31
C GLU A 51 -20.28 10.98 24.77
N ALA A 52 -20.53 11.02 26.07
CA ALA A 52 -21.82 10.71 26.67
C ALA A 52 -22.43 9.38 26.15
N GLY A 53 -21.61 8.33 26.06
CA GLY A 53 -22.01 7.02 25.54
C GLY A 53 -22.22 6.93 24.04
N ARG A 54 -22.04 8.03 23.30
CA ARG A 54 -22.16 8.07 21.85
C ARG A 54 -20.78 7.92 21.18
N LEU A 55 -20.66 7.00 20.21
CA LEU A 55 -19.46 6.86 19.41
C LEU A 55 -19.26 8.09 18.52
N ARG A 56 -18.07 8.70 18.57
CA ARG A 56 -17.72 9.92 17.86
C ARG A 56 -16.56 9.74 16.86
N GLY A 57 -15.72 8.73 17.07
CA GLY A 57 -14.64 8.43 16.15
C GLY A 57 -13.87 7.17 16.53
N PHE A 58 -13.01 6.73 15.62
CA PHE A 58 -12.13 5.59 15.82
C PHE A 58 -10.80 5.76 15.08
N LEU A 59 -9.77 5.08 15.56
CA LEU A 59 -8.46 5.02 14.93
C LEU A 59 -7.84 3.64 15.15
N ALA A 60 -7.41 2.98 14.06
CA ALA A 60 -6.77 1.68 14.12
C ALA A 60 -5.49 1.65 13.29
N PHE A 61 -4.49 0.94 13.82
CA PHE A 61 -3.26 0.61 13.13
C PHE A 61 -3.07 -0.90 13.14
N PHE A 62 -2.59 -1.46 12.01
CA PHE A 62 -2.27 -2.88 11.93
C PHE A 62 -0.80 -3.07 11.58
N MET A 63 -0.13 -4.00 12.27
CA MET A 63 1.25 -4.41 11.98
C MET A 63 1.31 -5.47 10.88
N ARG A 64 0.77 -5.15 9.72
CA ARG A 64 0.69 -6.10 8.60
C ARG A 64 2.06 -6.40 7.96
N TRP A 65 3.03 -5.51 8.16
CA TRP A 65 4.39 -5.61 7.60
C TRP A 65 5.42 -5.29 8.69
N PHE A 66 5.46 -6.14 9.72
CA PHE A 66 6.42 -5.99 10.84
C PHE A 66 7.84 -5.63 10.35
N PRO A 67 8.54 -4.67 10.95
CA PRO A 67 8.18 -3.88 12.14
C PRO A 67 7.44 -2.55 11.83
N ARG A 68 6.67 -2.49 10.78
CA ARG A 68 5.91 -1.31 10.35
C ARG A 68 4.42 -1.49 10.59
N ALA A 69 3.80 -0.50 11.22
CA ALA A 69 2.35 -0.40 11.34
C ALA A 69 1.78 0.58 10.30
N ILE A 70 0.56 0.34 9.86
CA ILE A 70 -0.15 1.20 8.93
C ILE A 70 -1.49 1.63 9.53
N VAL A 71 -1.92 2.87 9.26
CA VAL A 71 -3.30 3.29 9.52
C VAL A 71 -4.23 2.36 8.75
N ALA A 72 -4.95 1.52 9.47
CA ALA A 72 -5.85 0.52 8.90
C ALA A 72 -7.29 1.02 8.80
N ALA A 73 -7.70 1.82 9.78
CA ALA A 73 -9.00 2.46 9.81
C ALA A 73 -8.93 3.78 10.59
N ALA A 74 -9.66 4.76 10.12
CA ALA A 74 -9.88 6.02 10.80
C ALA A 74 -11.29 6.52 10.46
N GLY A 75 -12.01 7.03 11.46
CA GLY A 75 -13.33 7.59 11.25
C GLY A 75 -13.67 8.60 12.31
N LEU A 76 -14.37 9.66 11.91
CA LEU A 76 -14.72 10.75 12.77
C LEU A 76 -16.08 11.32 12.38
N ALA A 77 -16.98 11.48 13.34
CA ALA A 77 -18.25 12.16 13.12
C ALA A 77 -18.01 13.56 12.56
N ASP A 78 -18.81 13.98 11.56
CA ASP A 78 -18.54 15.19 10.76
C ASP A 78 -18.62 16.48 11.58
N ASP A 79 -19.38 16.45 12.69
CA ASP A 79 -19.51 17.57 13.64
C ASP A 79 -18.37 17.65 14.68
N TRP A 80 -17.38 16.72 14.64
CA TRP A 80 -16.26 16.68 15.58
C TRP A 80 -14.97 17.29 15.03
N ALA A 81 -14.18 17.88 15.94
CA ALA A 81 -12.88 18.45 15.60
C ALA A 81 -11.81 17.36 15.48
N ILE A 82 -11.04 17.39 14.38
CA ILE A 82 -10.02 16.39 14.04
C ILE A 82 -8.85 16.44 15.04
N SER A 83 -8.32 17.62 15.34
CA SER A 83 -7.12 17.75 16.17
C SER A 83 -7.30 17.19 17.58
N PRO A 84 -8.34 17.55 18.37
CA PRO A 84 -8.51 16.97 19.71
C PRO A 84 -8.72 15.45 19.70
N TRP A 85 -9.38 14.91 18.68
CA TRP A 85 -9.57 13.48 18.49
C TRP A 85 -8.23 12.79 18.24
N LEU A 86 -7.45 13.29 17.28
CA LEU A 86 -6.17 12.67 16.92
C LEU A 86 -5.12 12.83 18.04
N ASP A 87 -5.10 13.97 18.77
CA ASP A 87 -4.22 14.21 19.90
C ASP A 87 -4.42 13.22 21.06
N ARG A 88 -5.61 12.64 21.17
CA ARG A 88 -5.88 11.65 22.22
C ARG A 88 -5.69 10.21 21.77
N LEU A 89 -6.02 9.87 20.51
CA LEU A 89 -5.96 8.49 20.04
C LEU A 89 -4.57 8.12 19.53
N LEU A 90 -3.94 9.00 18.75
CA LEU A 90 -2.64 8.70 18.12
C LEU A 90 -1.53 8.38 19.13
N PRO A 91 -1.31 9.15 20.23
CA PRO A 91 -0.28 8.81 21.20
C PRO A 91 -0.50 7.44 21.87
N ARG A 92 -1.75 7.05 22.11
CA ARG A 92 -2.08 5.73 22.67
C ARG A 92 -1.81 4.60 21.69
N CYS A 93 -2.15 4.79 20.41
CA CYS A 93 -1.77 3.84 19.36
C CYS A 93 -0.24 3.72 19.23
N VAL A 94 0.46 4.86 19.26
CA VAL A 94 1.93 4.90 19.20
C VAL A 94 2.57 4.14 20.35
N ALA A 95 2.12 4.37 21.59
CA ALA A 95 2.64 3.67 22.76
C ALA A 95 2.43 2.16 22.64
N HIS A 96 1.21 1.72 22.35
CA HIS A 96 0.89 0.31 22.15
C HIS A 96 1.77 -0.33 21.07
N LEU A 97 1.92 0.33 19.94
CA LEU A 97 2.68 -0.22 18.81
C LEU A 97 4.20 -0.29 19.12
N ARG A 98 4.77 0.68 19.83
CA ARG A 98 6.16 0.63 20.32
C ARG A 98 6.38 -0.56 21.25
N ASP A 99 5.49 -0.77 22.19
CA ASP A 99 5.55 -1.87 23.17
C ASP A 99 5.50 -3.24 22.46
N HIS A 100 4.87 -3.30 21.27
CA HIS A 100 4.80 -4.49 20.42
C HIS A 100 5.84 -4.52 19.29
N GLY A 101 6.90 -3.68 19.37
CA GLY A 101 8.07 -3.73 18.50
C GLY A 101 7.91 -3.03 17.16
N ALA A 102 6.90 -2.20 16.96
CA ALA A 102 6.82 -1.35 15.78
C ALA A 102 7.96 -0.32 15.79
N ARG A 103 8.56 -0.08 14.63
CA ARG A 103 9.62 0.91 14.43
C ARG A 103 9.20 2.08 13.56
N SER A 104 8.05 1.97 12.93
CA SER A 104 7.50 3.05 12.11
C SER A 104 6.01 2.92 11.92
N LEU A 105 5.37 4.06 11.69
CA LEU A 105 3.98 4.18 11.27
C LEU A 105 3.90 4.71 9.86
N SER A 106 2.87 4.29 9.14
CA SER A 106 2.61 4.78 7.80
C SER A 106 1.13 5.04 7.59
N TYR A 107 0.85 6.00 6.71
CA TYR A 107 -0.46 6.23 6.13
C TYR A 107 -0.33 6.20 4.61
N PHE A 108 -1.25 5.53 3.95
CA PHE A 108 -1.37 5.52 2.51
C PHE A 108 -2.84 5.70 2.15
N GLY A 109 -3.19 6.77 1.48
CA GLY A 109 -4.58 7.05 1.12
C GLY A 109 -4.79 8.44 0.54
N ALA A 110 -6.02 8.69 0.09
CA ALA A 110 -6.44 9.94 -0.54
C ALA A 110 -7.26 10.86 0.39
N ALA A 111 -7.47 10.48 1.65
CA ALA A 111 -8.32 11.25 2.55
C ALA A 111 -7.62 12.54 3.02
N VAL A 112 -7.94 13.64 2.35
CA VAL A 112 -7.36 14.97 2.60
C VAL A 112 -7.57 15.41 4.05
N TRP A 113 -8.74 15.08 4.65
CA TRP A 113 -9.08 15.46 6.02
C TRP A 113 -8.13 14.87 7.07
N LEU A 114 -7.45 13.75 6.75
CA LEU A 114 -6.53 13.07 7.68
C LEU A 114 -5.06 13.40 7.38
N THR A 115 -4.72 13.70 6.13
CA THR A 115 -3.33 13.88 5.67
C THR A 115 -2.63 15.03 6.41
N GLY A 116 -3.17 16.24 6.36
CA GLY A 116 -2.60 17.41 7.05
C GLY A 116 -2.46 17.21 8.56
N PRO A 117 -3.52 16.81 9.26
CA PRO A 117 -3.45 16.53 10.70
C PRO A 117 -2.43 15.47 11.11
N LEU A 118 -2.16 14.44 10.28
CA LEU A 118 -1.08 13.49 10.52
C LEU A 118 0.29 14.14 10.34
N GLN A 119 0.48 15.00 9.31
CA GLN A 119 1.75 15.70 9.10
C GLN A 119 2.07 16.66 10.26
N GLU A 120 1.10 17.37 10.81
CA GLU A 120 1.25 18.20 12.01
C GLU A 120 1.73 17.41 13.24
N ARG A 121 1.58 16.09 13.23
CA ARG A 121 1.96 15.15 14.31
C ARG A 121 3.16 14.28 13.98
N GLY A 122 4.00 14.75 13.06
CA GLY A 122 5.29 14.16 12.78
C GLY A 122 5.32 13.12 11.63
N PHE A 123 4.20 12.89 10.97
CA PHE A 123 4.24 12.11 9.74
C PHE A 123 4.84 12.96 8.60
N GLN A 124 5.87 12.45 7.96
CA GLN A 124 6.52 13.07 6.83
C GLN A 124 5.92 12.58 5.51
N LEU A 125 5.72 13.49 4.57
CA LEU A 125 5.34 13.13 3.21
C LEU A 125 6.52 12.42 2.53
N VAL A 126 6.31 11.17 2.16
CA VAL A 126 7.30 10.38 1.41
C VAL A 126 7.11 10.57 -0.08
N SER A 127 5.87 10.51 -0.56
CA SER A 127 5.55 10.63 -1.98
C SER A 127 4.06 10.89 -2.20
N HIS A 128 3.73 11.51 -3.32
CA HIS A 128 2.44 11.36 -3.96
C HIS A 128 2.47 10.12 -4.87
N VAL A 129 1.39 9.36 -4.88
CA VAL A 129 1.24 8.19 -5.74
C VAL A 129 0.31 8.54 -6.89
N VAL A 130 0.78 8.28 -8.10
CA VAL A 130 0.03 8.51 -9.34
C VAL A 130 -0.38 7.19 -9.96
N ALA A 131 -1.61 7.13 -10.46
CA ALA A 131 -2.17 5.96 -11.13
C ALA A 131 -2.05 6.10 -12.64
N TYR A 132 -1.86 4.97 -13.29
CA TYR A 132 -1.85 4.82 -14.73
C TYR A 132 -2.79 3.70 -15.15
N GLU A 133 -3.42 3.86 -16.32
CA GLU A 133 -4.25 2.84 -16.93
C GLU A 133 -3.88 2.62 -18.39
N LYS A 134 -4.19 1.44 -18.87
CA LYS A 134 -4.04 1.07 -20.28
C LYS A 134 -5.13 0.09 -20.72
N THR A 135 -5.66 0.34 -21.91
CA THR A 135 -6.42 -0.62 -22.70
C THR A 135 -5.65 -0.94 -23.98
N GLY A 136 -5.84 -2.14 -24.52
CA GLY A 136 -5.15 -2.59 -25.73
C GLY A 136 -3.70 -3.05 -25.49
N TRP A 137 -3.05 -3.53 -26.57
CA TRP A 137 -1.86 -4.38 -26.48
C TRP A 137 -0.63 -3.81 -27.19
N THR A 138 -0.67 -2.57 -27.64
CA THR A 138 0.48 -1.93 -28.29
C THR A 138 1.64 -1.82 -27.31
N MET A 139 2.84 -2.23 -27.74
CA MET A 139 4.08 -2.20 -26.98
C MET A 139 5.22 -1.70 -27.85
N PRO A 140 6.21 -0.98 -27.31
CA PRO A 140 7.35 -0.45 -28.11
C PRO A 140 8.34 -1.53 -28.53
N GLY A 141 8.31 -2.71 -27.90
CA GLY A 141 9.20 -3.84 -28.14
C GLY A 141 9.39 -4.70 -26.90
N MET A 142 10.22 -5.74 -27.02
CA MET A 142 10.45 -6.73 -25.96
C MET A 142 11.57 -6.35 -24.98
N GLY A 143 12.29 -5.26 -25.21
CA GLY A 143 13.42 -4.87 -24.37
C GLY A 143 14.63 -5.78 -24.50
N SER A 144 15.40 -5.91 -23.40
CA SER A 144 16.67 -6.67 -23.39
C SER A 144 16.46 -8.16 -23.71
N GLN A 145 17.21 -8.65 -24.70
CA GLN A 145 17.27 -10.08 -25.02
C GLN A 145 18.44 -10.80 -24.30
N ALA A 146 19.33 -10.03 -23.66
CA ALA A 146 20.48 -10.58 -22.95
C ALA A 146 20.12 -11.20 -21.57
N VAL A 147 18.87 -11.05 -21.15
CA VAL A 147 18.38 -11.54 -19.85
C VAL A 147 17.42 -12.71 -20.02
N ARG A 148 17.43 -13.60 -19.04
CA ARG A 148 16.45 -14.70 -18.92
C ARG A 148 15.38 -14.33 -17.91
N VAL A 149 14.12 -14.48 -18.29
CA VAL A 149 12.96 -14.33 -17.37
C VAL A 149 12.44 -15.71 -17.01
N ARG A 150 12.18 -15.93 -15.72
CA ARG A 150 11.60 -17.18 -15.20
C ARG A 150 10.71 -16.94 -13.99
N PRO A 151 9.82 -17.88 -13.66
CA PRO A 151 9.09 -17.83 -12.39
C PRO A 151 10.05 -17.75 -11.20
N VAL A 152 9.64 -16.99 -10.17
CA VAL A 152 10.39 -16.84 -8.93
C VAL A 152 10.42 -18.15 -8.14
N LYS A 153 11.54 -18.38 -7.43
CA LYS A 153 11.71 -19.51 -6.50
C LYS A 153 11.97 -18.96 -5.09
N PRO A 154 11.67 -19.71 -4.02
CA PRO A 154 11.99 -19.29 -2.65
C PRO A 154 13.47 -18.97 -2.44
N THR A 155 14.36 -19.66 -3.16
CA THR A 155 15.81 -19.40 -3.15
C THR A 155 16.22 -18.03 -3.67
N ASP A 156 15.34 -17.33 -4.40
CA ASP A 156 15.60 -15.98 -4.90
C ASP A 156 15.31 -14.90 -3.85
N PHE A 157 14.50 -15.18 -2.82
CA PHE A 157 13.94 -14.14 -1.94
C PHE A 157 14.98 -13.30 -1.23
N SER A 158 16.07 -13.90 -0.76
CA SER A 158 17.15 -13.17 -0.11
C SER A 158 17.73 -12.09 -1.04
N ALA A 159 18.00 -12.44 -2.29
CA ALA A 159 18.51 -11.50 -3.29
C ALA A 159 17.46 -10.44 -3.67
N LEU A 160 16.16 -10.82 -3.74
CA LEU A 160 15.09 -9.87 -4.05
C LEU A 160 14.83 -8.89 -2.90
N VAL A 161 14.93 -9.31 -1.64
CA VAL A 161 14.86 -8.41 -0.48
C VAL A 161 16.02 -7.41 -0.50
N ALA A 162 17.24 -7.86 -0.81
CA ALA A 162 18.39 -6.99 -0.96
C ALA A 162 18.20 -5.99 -2.11
N LEU A 163 17.70 -6.45 -3.27
CA LEU A 163 17.37 -5.60 -4.40
C LEU A 163 16.29 -4.55 -4.03
N ASP A 164 15.24 -4.97 -3.33
CA ASP A 164 14.18 -4.06 -2.83
C ASP A 164 14.77 -2.95 -1.94
N ALA A 165 15.73 -3.31 -1.07
CA ALA A 165 16.38 -2.36 -0.17
C ALA A 165 17.22 -1.30 -0.92
N LEU A 166 17.74 -1.63 -2.10
CA LEU A 166 18.49 -0.71 -2.95
C LEU A 166 17.58 0.24 -3.75
N VAL A 167 16.39 -0.25 -4.13
CA VAL A 167 15.50 0.46 -5.08
C VAL A 167 14.45 1.29 -4.37
N PHE A 168 13.93 0.82 -3.23
CA PHE A 168 12.75 1.41 -2.61
C PHE A 168 13.03 2.04 -1.24
N HIS A 169 12.35 3.16 -1.00
CA HIS A 169 12.26 3.73 0.35
C HIS A 169 11.75 2.67 1.35
N PRO A 170 12.20 2.68 2.63
CA PRO A 170 11.77 1.70 3.65
C PRO A 170 10.26 1.46 3.69
N LEU A 171 9.45 2.49 3.46
CA LEU A 171 8.00 2.39 3.37
C LEU A 171 7.50 1.33 2.38
N TRP A 172 8.23 1.12 1.27
CA TRP A 172 7.80 0.27 0.16
C TRP A 172 8.49 -1.10 0.13
N ARG A 173 9.45 -1.37 1.02
CA ARG A 173 10.24 -2.60 0.97
C ARG A 173 9.42 -3.83 1.32
N ASN A 174 9.65 -4.91 0.58
CA ASN A 174 9.14 -6.22 0.92
C ASN A 174 10.04 -6.93 1.94
N SER A 175 9.44 -7.72 2.82
CA SER A 175 10.15 -8.74 3.60
C SER A 175 10.11 -10.09 2.87
N THR A 176 10.87 -11.06 3.37
CA THR A 176 10.84 -12.45 2.88
C THR A 176 9.42 -13.04 3.00
N GLU A 177 8.73 -12.78 4.11
CA GLU A 177 7.37 -13.25 4.36
C GLU A 177 6.38 -12.64 3.37
N ALA A 178 6.57 -11.36 3.03
CA ALA A 178 5.75 -10.69 2.02
C ALA A 178 5.95 -11.32 0.64
N LEU A 179 7.22 -11.57 0.23
CA LEU A 179 7.52 -12.21 -1.05
C LEU A 179 6.97 -13.64 -1.12
N ASN A 180 7.06 -14.40 -0.01
CA ASN A 180 6.47 -15.73 0.04
C ASN A 180 4.95 -15.71 -0.16
N ARG A 181 4.25 -14.81 0.56
CA ARG A 181 2.80 -14.61 0.38
C ARG A 181 2.46 -14.25 -1.06
N TRP A 182 3.19 -13.31 -1.67
CA TRP A 182 2.94 -12.92 -3.05
C TRP A 182 3.15 -14.07 -4.04
N LYS A 183 4.16 -14.91 -3.80
CA LYS A 183 4.37 -16.10 -4.61
C LYS A 183 3.22 -17.11 -4.51
N GLU A 184 2.61 -17.25 -3.34
CA GLU A 184 1.49 -18.18 -3.11
C GLU A 184 0.15 -17.65 -3.63
N THR A 185 -0.04 -16.32 -3.61
CA THR A 185 -1.35 -15.71 -3.87
C THR A 185 -1.48 -15.05 -5.23
N LEU A 186 -0.37 -14.67 -5.87
CA LEU A 186 -0.42 -13.96 -7.15
C LEU A 186 -0.22 -14.90 -8.33
N PRO A 187 -0.99 -14.72 -9.41
CA PRO A 187 -0.92 -15.58 -10.58
C PRO A 187 0.37 -15.38 -11.41
N TYR A 188 1.08 -14.28 -11.18
CA TYR A 188 2.30 -13.95 -11.91
C TYR A 188 3.35 -13.33 -11.00
N PHE A 189 4.48 -14.02 -10.86
CA PHE A 189 5.67 -13.52 -10.17
C PHE A 189 6.93 -14.07 -10.83
N VAL A 190 7.70 -13.20 -11.45
CA VAL A 190 8.91 -13.55 -12.22
C VAL A 190 10.13 -12.79 -11.74
N VAL A 191 11.29 -13.39 -11.95
CA VAL A 191 12.61 -12.84 -11.74
C VAL A 191 13.36 -12.75 -13.07
N VAL A 192 14.12 -11.68 -13.24
CA VAL A 192 15.04 -11.50 -14.38
C VAL A 192 16.44 -11.84 -13.92
N MET A 193 17.09 -12.71 -14.69
CA MET A 193 18.44 -13.20 -14.45
C MET A 193 19.41 -12.68 -15.50
N MET A 194 20.58 -12.21 -15.04
CA MET A 194 21.77 -12.02 -15.87
C MET A 194 22.80 -13.08 -15.45
N GLY A 195 23.00 -14.11 -16.27
CA GLY A 195 23.68 -15.32 -15.81
C GLY A 195 22.93 -15.94 -14.61
N GLU A 196 23.60 -16.07 -13.48
CA GLU A 196 23.02 -16.58 -12.24
C GLU A 196 22.59 -15.46 -11.24
N GLU A 197 22.78 -14.18 -11.61
CA GLU A 197 22.44 -13.04 -10.75
C GLU A 197 21.00 -12.56 -11.00
N PRO A 198 20.14 -12.47 -9.97
CA PRO A 198 18.85 -11.82 -10.05
C PRO A 198 19.00 -10.29 -10.15
N VAL A 199 18.64 -9.71 -11.30
CA VAL A 199 18.83 -8.28 -11.59
C VAL A 199 17.51 -7.50 -11.65
N GLY A 200 16.38 -8.16 -11.52
CA GLY A 200 15.07 -7.53 -11.49
C GLY A 200 13.94 -8.53 -11.26
N TYR A 201 12.78 -8.02 -10.96
CA TYR A 201 11.58 -8.85 -10.79
C TYR A 201 10.30 -8.04 -11.02
N CYS A 202 9.21 -8.73 -11.29
CA CYS A 202 7.88 -8.13 -11.21
C CYS A 202 6.83 -9.15 -10.78
N TYR A 203 5.74 -8.63 -10.19
CA TYR A 203 4.55 -9.43 -9.92
C TYR A 203 3.25 -8.65 -10.18
N CYS A 204 2.23 -9.39 -10.58
CA CYS A 204 0.95 -8.88 -11.05
C CYS A 204 -0.20 -9.67 -10.43
N SER A 205 -1.36 -9.00 -10.34
CA SER A 205 -2.65 -9.64 -10.09
C SER A 205 -3.57 -9.50 -11.29
N VAL A 206 -4.54 -10.40 -11.38
CA VAL A 206 -5.66 -10.31 -12.31
C VAL A 206 -6.93 -10.64 -11.54
N GLU A 207 -7.89 -9.77 -11.62
CA GLU A 207 -9.23 -9.98 -11.08
C GLU A 207 -10.24 -9.77 -12.21
N ARG A 208 -10.92 -10.84 -12.63
CA ARG A 208 -11.79 -10.84 -13.81
C ARG A 208 -11.02 -10.35 -15.06
N GLU A 209 -11.46 -9.23 -15.66
CA GLU A 209 -10.84 -8.61 -16.83
C GLU A 209 -9.90 -7.44 -16.47
N HIS A 210 -9.57 -7.26 -15.17
CA HIS A 210 -8.70 -6.20 -14.67
C HIS A 210 -7.36 -6.76 -14.23
N GLY A 211 -6.29 -6.35 -14.93
CA GLY A 211 -4.91 -6.63 -14.57
C GLY A 211 -4.29 -5.48 -13.76
N HIS A 212 -3.47 -5.81 -12.76
CA HIS A 212 -2.73 -4.81 -12.01
C HIS A 212 -1.26 -5.20 -11.86
N LEU A 213 -0.36 -4.34 -12.36
CA LEU A 213 1.07 -4.46 -12.09
C LEU A 213 1.36 -3.90 -10.70
N ILE A 214 1.50 -4.80 -9.73
CA ILE A 214 1.66 -4.43 -8.32
C ILE A 214 3.08 -3.94 -8.05
N ARG A 215 4.08 -4.59 -8.68
CA ARG A 215 5.48 -4.29 -8.41
C ARG A 215 6.35 -4.61 -9.61
N MET A 216 7.31 -3.73 -9.88
CA MET A 216 8.41 -3.97 -10.80
C MET A 216 9.67 -3.28 -10.26
N ALA A 217 10.80 -3.99 -10.24
CA ALA A 217 12.08 -3.47 -9.80
C ALA A 217 13.22 -3.97 -10.71
N VAL A 218 14.19 -3.09 -10.94
CA VAL A 218 15.46 -3.40 -11.61
C VAL A 218 16.60 -2.88 -10.77
N HIS A 219 17.58 -3.73 -10.52
CA HIS A 219 18.77 -3.38 -9.76
C HIS A 219 19.46 -2.13 -10.34
N PRO A 220 19.85 -1.12 -9.55
CA PRO A 220 20.36 0.16 -10.05
C PRO A 220 21.51 0.02 -11.05
N ALA A 221 22.48 -0.88 -10.81
CA ALA A 221 23.59 -1.11 -11.71
C ALA A 221 23.19 -1.70 -13.09
N TRP A 222 21.96 -2.20 -13.23
CA TRP A 222 21.43 -2.82 -14.44
C TRP A 222 20.32 -2.00 -15.12
N GLN A 223 19.98 -0.83 -14.59
CA GLN A 223 19.05 0.09 -15.23
C GLN A 223 19.62 0.67 -16.53
N GLY A 224 18.76 1.24 -17.36
CA GLY A 224 19.16 1.79 -18.66
C GLY A 224 19.49 0.76 -19.76
N ARG A 225 19.41 -0.56 -19.47
CA ARG A 225 19.78 -1.66 -20.39
C ARG A 225 18.55 -2.39 -20.98
N GLY A 226 17.37 -1.78 -20.94
CA GLY A 226 16.14 -2.37 -21.48
C GLY A 226 15.50 -3.48 -20.62
N ILE A 227 15.99 -3.72 -19.40
CA ILE A 227 15.46 -4.76 -18.50
C ILE A 227 14.05 -4.39 -17.99
N GLY A 228 13.80 -3.12 -17.63
CA GLY A 228 12.47 -2.66 -17.27
C GLY A 228 11.45 -2.81 -18.41
N THR A 229 11.88 -2.51 -19.63
CA THR A 229 11.09 -2.76 -20.85
C THR A 229 10.77 -4.25 -21.00
N ARG A 230 11.75 -5.13 -20.76
CA ARG A 230 11.55 -6.58 -20.82
C ARG A 230 10.54 -7.06 -19.78
N LEU A 231 10.67 -6.64 -18.52
CA LEU A 231 9.73 -7.00 -17.45
C LEU A 231 8.31 -6.53 -17.76
N LEU A 232 8.15 -5.29 -18.21
CA LEU A 232 6.83 -4.76 -18.53
C LEU A 232 6.21 -5.47 -19.74
N ALA A 233 7.02 -5.79 -20.79
CA ALA A 233 6.56 -6.57 -21.94
C ALA A 233 6.08 -7.97 -21.52
N GLU A 234 6.83 -8.67 -20.66
CA GLU A 234 6.43 -9.97 -20.12
C GLU A 234 5.12 -9.88 -19.30
N ALA A 235 4.98 -8.85 -18.46
CA ALA A 235 3.73 -8.60 -17.73
C ALA A 235 2.56 -8.34 -18.69
N MET A 236 2.76 -7.57 -19.75
CA MET A 236 1.73 -7.33 -20.77
C MET A 236 1.32 -8.63 -21.51
N HIS A 237 2.28 -9.50 -21.83
CA HIS A 237 1.98 -10.82 -22.40
C HIS A 237 1.15 -11.67 -21.44
N PHE A 238 1.52 -11.70 -20.15
CA PHE A 238 0.74 -12.38 -19.13
C PHE A 238 -0.68 -11.84 -19.04
N PHE A 239 -0.88 -10.52 -18.94
CA PHE A 239 -2.20 -9.91 -18.88
C PHE A 239 -3.09 -10.25 -20.07
N ARG A 240 -2.48 -10.26 -21.26
CA ARG A 240 -3.20 -10.64 -22.48
C ARG A 240 -3.65 -12.10 -22.45
N GLN A 241 -2.77 -13.01 -22.04
CA GLN A 241 -3.11 -14.44 -21.91
C GLN A 241 -4.16 -14.69 -20.83
N ALA A 242 -4.14 -13.91 -19.75
CA ALA A 242 -5.13 -13.97 -18.67
C ALA A 242 -6.47 -13.29 -19.02
N GLY A 243 -6.64 -12.72 -20.23
CA GLY A 243 -7.87 -12.11 -20.69
C GLY A 243 -8.18 -10.73 -20.10
N ALA A 244 -7.19 -10.06 -19.52
CA ALA A 244 -7.39 -8.72 -19.00
C ALA A 244 -7.73 -7.74 -20.14
N ARG A 245 -8.65 -6.80 -19.91
CA ARG A 245 -9.03 -5.72 -20.85
C ARG A 245 -8.60 -4.35 -20.36
N LEU A 246 -8.56 -4.15 -19.05
CA LEU A 246 -8.03 -2.96 -18.42
C LEU A 246 -6.80 -3.34 -17.60
N ILE A 247 -5.70 -2.62 -17.78
CA ILE A 247 -4.47 -2.81 -17.02
C ILE A 247 -4.17 -1.53 -16.27
N THR A 248 -3.91 -1.64 -14.97
CA THR A 248 -3.55 -0.53 -14.12
C THR A 248 -2.21 -0.74 -13.46
N LEU A 249 -1.60 0.33 -13.05
CA LEU A 249 -0.43 0.37 -12.18
C LEU A 249 -0.40 1.71 -11.43
N ASN A 250 0.38 1.76 -10.37
CA ASN A 250 0.70 3.01 -9.73
C ASN A 250 2.22 3.14 -9.50
N THR A 251 2.67 4.37 -9.33
CA THR A 251 4.06 4.68 -9.04
C THR A 251 4.16 5.99 -8.26
N GLN A 252 5.33 6.27 -7.70
CA GLN A 252 5.63 7.56 -7.08
C GLN A 252 5.68 8.66 -8.14
N GLU A 253 5.16 9.85 -7.81
CA GLU A 253 5.11 10.99 -8.71
C GLU A 253 6.52 11.45 -9.14
N GLU A 254 7.52 11.30 -8.27
CA GLU A 254 8.92 11.62 -8.55
C GLU A 254 9.66 10.55 -9.38
N ASN A 255 9.05 9.36 -9.59
CA ASN A 255 9.68 8.28 -10.36
C ASN A 255 9.51 8.48 -11.87
N GLU A 256 10.15 9.53 -12.40
CA GLU A 256 10.06 9.91 -13.82
C GLU A 256 10.52 8.79 -14.77
N GLN A 257 11.51 7.98 -14.36
CA GLN A 257 12.02 6.89 -15.18
C GLN A 257 10.94 5.83 -15.44
N ALA A 258 10.23 5.41 -14.38
CA ALA A 258 9.12 4.48 -14.52
C ALA A 258 7.97 5.09 -15.32
N GLN A 259 7.62 6.34 -15.05
CA GLN A 259 6.56 7.05 -15.77
C GLN A 259 6.86 7.18 -17.27
N ARG A 260 8.13 7.44 -17.66
CA ARG A 260 8.53 7.45 -19.09
C ARG A 260 8.31 6.08 -19.73
N LEU A 261 8.72 5.00 -19.04
CA LEU A 261 8.52 3.63 -19.50
C LEU A 261 7.03 3.31 -19.70
N TYR A 262 6.19 3.64 -18.72
CA TYR A 262 4.75 3.38 -18.80
C TYR A 262 4.10 4.14 -19.96
N ARG A 263 4.44 5.42 -20.16
CA ARG A 263 3.96 6.20 -21.32
C ARG A 263 4.39 5.60 -22.65
N GLN A 264 5.63 5.10 -22.77
CA GLN A 264 6.10 4.39 -23.99
C GLN A 264 5.26 3.13 -24.28
N PHE A 265 4.76 2.46 -23.24
CA PHE A 265 3.84 1.32 -23.38
C PHE A 265 2.40 1.74 -23.63
N GLY A 266 2.10 3.03 -23.74
CA GLY A 266 0.76 3.56 -23.99
C GLY A 266 -0.14 3.60 -22.74
N PHE A 267 0.43 3.54 -21.55
CA PHE A 267 -0.31 3.84 -20.32
C PHE A 267 -0.60 5.35 -20.23
N ARG A 268 -1.80 5.68 -19.80
CA ARG A 268 -2.26 7.05 -19.60
C ARG A 268 -2.26 7.37 -18.10
N LEU A 269 -1.79 8.55 -17.75
CA LEU A 269 -1.86 9.06 -16.38
C LEU A 269 -3.30 9.38 -16.02
N MET A 270 -3.77 8.84 -14.90
CA MET A 270 -5.10 9.09 -14.34
C MET A 270 -5.11 10.24 -13.33
N GLY A 271 -3.96 10.50 -12.70
CA GLY A 271 -3.79 11.54 -11.69
C GLY A 271 -3.22 11.00 -10.39
N ARG A 272 -3.26 11.83 -9.35
CA ARG A 272 -2.87 11.43 -7.99
C ARG A 272 -3.95 10.57 -7.37
N GLU A 273 -3.56 9.39 -6.93
CA GLU A 273 -4.44 8.40 -6.29
C GLU A 273 -4.36 8.47 -4.76
N ALA A 274 -3.17 8.71 -4.24
CA ALA A 274 -2.92 8.70 -2.80
C ALA A 274 -1.68 9.52 -2.42
N VAL A 275 -1.56 9.78 -1.12
CA VAL A 275 -0.32 10.20 -0.48
C VAL A 275 0.23 9.07 0.38
N ALA A 276 1.54 9.00 0.47
CA ALA A 276 2.26 8.12 1.37
C ALA A 276 2.94 8.95 2.45
N LEU A 277 2.52 8.77 3.69
CA LEU A 277 3.12 9.39 4.86
C LEU A 277 3.85 8.35 5.70
N TRP A 278 4.92 8.75 6.35
CA TRP A 278 5.74 7.89 7.21
C TRP A 278 6.22 8.64 8.46
N MET A 279 6.27 7.94 9.59
CA MET A 279 6.83 8.42 10.85
C MET A 279 7.68 7.32 11.48
N GLY A 280 8.95 7.61 11.82
CA GLY A 280 9.77 6.75 12.67
C GLY A 280 9.27 6.78 14.13
N LEU A 281 9.36 5.65 14.83
CA LEU A 281 8.97 5.51 16.25
C LEU A 281 10.19 5.47 17.16
#